data_df0131422b2b5ad936aafd5a85cad764
#
_entry.id   df0131422b2b5ad936aafd5a85cad764
#
_cell.length_a   1.000
_cell.length_b   1.000
_cell.length_c   1.000
_cell.angle_alpha   90.00
_cell.angle_beta   90.00
_cell.angle_gamma   90.00
#
_symmetry.space_group_name_H-M   'P 1'
#
loop_
_entity.id
_entity.type
_entity.pdbx_description
1 polymer ?
#
loop_
_entity_poly.entity_id
_entity_poly.type
_entity_poly.pdbx_seq_one_letter_code
_entity_poly.pdbx_strand_id
1 'polypeptide(L)'
;MQNTIQSLTQDLSTIRTGRAHVSMLDLIKVEVYGQKMPINQVATISTPESQLLTVQVWDAANVKFVDKALRESDLNINPTVDGQIVRVPVPKLSEERRLDLIKIVKNQSEKIKISIRNIRREGMDLLKNLLKNKDISEDDNAKLSNELQQITDKFINEVDKKISEKEQEIIKVWIK
;
A
#
# COMPACT_ATOMS: atom_id res chain seq x y z
N MET A 1 -2.71 13.74 12.35
CA MET A 1 -1.77 12.61 12.46
C MET A 1 -2.38 11.29 11.99
N GLN A 2 -3.56 10.87 12.45
CA GLN A 2 -4.15 9.59 12.03
C GLN A 2 -4.43 9.50 10.53
N ASN A 3 -4.98 10.55 9.92
CA ASN A 3 -5.18 10.63 8.47
C ASN A 3 -3.86 10.56 7.69
N THR A 4 -2.78 11.08 8.25
CA THR A 4 -1.45 11.03 7.64
C THR A 4 -0.91 9.60 7.59
N ILE A 5 -1.16 8.78 8.63
CA ILE A 5 -0.81 7.36 8.61
C ILE A 5 -1.69 6.56 7.66
N GLN A 6 -2.97 6.88 7.55
CA GLN A 6 -3.84 6.24 6.57
C GLN A 6 -3.35 6.51 5.14
N SER A 7 -2.99 7.76 4.82
CA SER A 7 -2.39 8.12 3.53
C SER A 7 -1.10 7.33 3.28
N LEU A 8 -0.19 7.25 4.27
CA LEU A 8 1.02 6.42 4.16
C LEU A 8 0.68 4.96 3.85
N THR A 9 -0.29 4.38 4.57
CA THR A 9 -0.67 2.97 4.36
C THR A 9 -1.20 2.76 2.95
N GLN A 10 -1.96 3.71 2.43
CA GLN A 10 -2.48 3.69 1.07
C GLN A 10 -1.36 3.81 0.05
N ASP A 11 -0.43 4.76 0.23
CA ASP A 11 0.74 4.93 -0.63
C ASP A 11 1.64 3.70 -0.64
N LEU A 12 1.89 3.09 0.53
CA LEU A 12 2.66 1.86 0.63
C LEU A 12 1.97 0.66 -0.03
N SER A 13 0.65 0.62 -0.08
CA SER A 13 -0.11 -0.44 -0.75
C SER A 13 0.03 -0.38 -2.28
N THR A 14 0.25 0.81 -2.84
CA THR A 14 0.47 0.99 -4.28
C THR A 14 1.87 0.57 -4.74
N ILE A 15 2.82 0.46 -3.81
CA ILE A 15 4.19 0.02 -4.12
C ILE A 15 4.19 -1.49 -4.34
N ARG A 16 4.41 -1.90 -5.59
CA ARG A 16 4.49 -3.30 -6.01
C ARG A 16 5.82 -3.89 -5.55
N THR A 17 5.77 -4.82 -4.60
CA THR A 17 6.95 -5.47 -4.02
C THR A 17 7.44 -6.70 -4.80
N GLY A 18 6.83 -7.01 -5.96
CA GLY A 18 7.11 -8.24 -6.72
C GLY A 18 6.50 -9.49 -6.09
N ARG A 19 5.68 -9.33 -5.06
CA ARG A 19 4.88 -10.40 -4.49
C ARG A 19 3.51 -10.42 -5.15
N ALA A 20 3.03 -11.61 -5.50
CA ALA A 20 1.69 -11.78 -6.02
C ALA A 20 0.66 -11.40 -4.94
N HIS A 21 -0.21 -10.46 -5.25
CA HIS A 21 -1.32 -10.05 -4.39
C HIS A 21 -2.60 -9.94 -5.21
N VAL A 22 -3.71 -10.40 -4.65
CA VAL A 22 -5.01 -10.42 -5.35
C VAL A 22 -5.37 -9.02 -5.87
N SER A 23 -5.11 -7.97 -5.08
CA SER A 23 -5.40 -6.58 -5.46
C SER A 23 -4.65 -6.07 -6.71
N MET A 24 -3.64 -6.78 -7.19
CA MET A 24 -2.96 -6.42 -8.45
C MET A 24 -3.89 -6.53 -9.66
N LEU A 25 -4.89 -7.41 -9.57
CA LEU A 25 -5.83 -7.68 -10.66
C LEU A 25 -7.16 -6.95 -10.48
N ASP A 26 -7.43 -6.30 -9.35
CA ASP A 26 -8.70 -5.62 -9.07
C ASP A 26 -9.03 -4.48 -10.05
N LEU A 27 -8.00 -3.86 -10.62
CA LEU A 27 -8.16 -2.77 -11.58
C LEU A 27 -8.40 -3.26 -13.00
N ILE A 28 -8.22 -4.56 -13.26
CA ILE A 28 -8.39 -5.13 -14.59
C ILE A 28 -9.87 -5.32 -14.89
N LYS A 29 -10.30 -4.74 -16.00
CA LYS A 29 -11.66 -4.89 -16.51
C LYS A 29 -11.65 -5.87 -17.67
N VAL A 30 -12.50 -6.87 -17.59
CA VAL A 30 -12.71 -7.87 -18.63
C VAL A 30 -13.96 -7.53 -19.42
N GLU A 31 -13.89 -7.58 -20.72
CA GLU A 31 -15.05 -7.37 -21.59
C GLU A 31 -15.77 -8.70 -21.80
N VAL A 32 -16.87 -8.91 -21.06
CA VAL A 32 -17.68 -10.11 -21.07
C VAL A 32 -19.12 -9.71 -21.38
N TYR A 33 -19.76 -10.44 -22.29
CA TYR A 33 -21.16 -10.17 -22.71
C TYR A 33 -21.40 -8.74 -23.22
N GLY A 34 -20.37 -8.11 -23.81
CA GLY A 34 -20.44 -6.74 -24.33
C GLY A 34 -20.36 -5.64 -23.25
N GLN A 35 -20.04 -6.00 -22.01
CA GLN A 35 -19.85 -5.08 -20.90
C GLN A 35 -18.47 -5.24 -20.27
N LYS A 36 -17.87 -4.13 -19.82
CA LYS A 36 -16.62 -4.13 -19.06
C LYS A 36 -16.91 -4.36 -17.59
N MET A 37 -16.53 -5.53 -17.08
CA MET A 37 -16.73 -5.93 -15.69
C MET A 37 -15.39 -6.12 -14.99
N PRO A 38 -15.27 -5.81 -13.69
CA PRO A 38 -14.07 -6.13 -12.93
C PRO A 38 -13.82 -7.64 -12.93
N ILE A 39 -12.56 -8.05 -12.98
CA ILE A 39 -12.16 -9.48 -13.05
C ILE A 39 -12.70 -10.31 -11.88
N ASN A 40 -12.86 -9.72 -10.70
CA ASN A 40 -13.42 -10.36 -9.51
C ASN A 40 -14.91 -10.71 -9.61
N GLN A 41 -15.63 -10.19 -10.62
CA GLN A 41 -17.02 -10.53 -10.89
C GLN A 41 -17.20 -11.68 -11.89
N VAL A 42 -16.11 -12.13 -12.51
CA VAL A 42 -16.14 -13.20 -13.52
C VAL A 42 -15.22 -14.38 -13.16
N ALA A 43 -14.38 -14.19 -12.13
CA ALA A 43 -13.42 -15.20 -11.72
C ALA A 43 -13.07 -15.08 -10.22
N THR A 44 -12.61 -16.18 -9.66
CA THR A 44 -12.02 -16.21 -8.30
C THR A 44 -10.51 -16.10 -8.43
N ILE A 45 -9.91 -15.13 -7.72
CA ILE A 45 -8.47 -14.91 -7.72
C ILE A 45 -7.87 -15.48 -6.44
N SER A 46 -6.80 -16.25 -6.55
CA SER A 46 -6.06 -16.80 -5.43
C SER A 46 -4.56 -16.68 -5.64
N THR A 47 -3.78 -16.74 -4.56
CA THR A 47 -2.31 -16.68 -4.57
C THR A 47 -1.76 -17.96 -3.95
N PRO A 48 -1.64 -19.06 -4.72
CA PRO A 48 -1.11 -20.32 -4.18
C PRO A 48 0.38 -20.19 -3.81
N GLU A 49 1.11 -19.33 -4.48
CA GLU A 49 2.52 -19.08 -4.25
C GLU A 49 2.82 -17.57 -4.23
N SER A 50 3.95 -17.20 -3.66
CA SER A 50 4.36 -15.80 -3.50
C SER A 50 4.56 -15.04 -4.83
N GLN A 51 4.71 -15.76 -5.93
CA GLN A 51 4.96 -15.20 -7.27
C GLN A 51 3.98 -15.72 -8.34
N LEU A 52 2.91 -16.37 -7.92
CA LEU A 52 1.91 -16.94 -8.82
C LEU A 52 0.52 -16.51 -8.37
N LEU A 53 -0.20 -15.85 -9.27
CA LEU A 53 -1.64 -15.65 -9.15
C LEU A 53 -2.35 -16.70 -9.98
N THR A 54 -3.43 -17.24 -9.46
CA THR A 54 -4.35 -18.10 -10.20
C THR A 54 -5.71 -17.44 -10.27
N VAL A 55 -6.22 -17.34 -11.48
CA VAL A 55 -7.53 -16.78 -11.79
C VAL A 55 -8.40 -17.93 -12.28
N GLN A 56 -9.29 -18.39 -11.43
CA GLN A 56 -10.26 -19.44 -11.77
C GLN A 56 -11.51 -18.78 -12.33
N VAL A 57 -11.67 -18.88 -13.63
CA VAL A 57 -12.82 -18.31 -14.36
C VAL A 57 -14.03 -19.22 -14.17
N TRP A 58 -15.18 -18.64 -13.80
CA TRP A 58 -16.40 -19.43 -13.52
C TRP A 58 -17.03 -20.03 -14.76
N ASP A 59 -16.92 -19.33 -15.90
CA ASP A 59 -17.45 -19.79 -17.17
C ASP A 59 -16.30 -20.01 -18.18
N ALA A 60 -16.21 -21.24 -18.70
CA ALA A 60 -15.17 -21.63 -19.66
C ALA A 60 -15.18 -20.74 -20.93
N ALA A 61 -16.35 -20.23 -21.34
CA ALA A 61 -16.46 -19.36 -22.50
C ALA A 61 -15.72 -18.02 -22.29
N ASN A 62 -15.59 -17.57 -21.05
CA ASN A 62 -15.02 -16.28 -20.68
C ASN A 62 -13.50 -16.33 -20.49
N VAL A 63 -12.87 -17.52 -20.46
CA VAL A 63 -11.42 -17.69 -20.25
C VAL A 63 -10.60 -16.90 -21.28
N LYS A 64 -11.00 -16.91 -22.55
CA LYS A 64 -10.31 -16.18 -23.62
C LYS A 64 -10.34 -14.66 -23.40
N PHE A 65 -11.45 -14.13 -22.89
CA PHE A 65 -11.59 -12.70 -22.61
C PHE A 65 -10.75 -12.29 -21.41
N VAL A 66 -10.69 -13.14 -20.37
CA VAL A 66 -9.83 -12.94 -19.19
C VAL A 66 -8.35 -12.99 -19.60
N ASP A 67 -7.91 -13.97 -20.37
CA ASP A 67 -6.52 -14.06 -20.88
C ASP A 67 -6.15 -12.82 -21.69
N LYS A 68 -7.02 -12.40 -22.61
CA LYS A 68 -6.81 -11.18 -23.41
C LYS A 68 -6.67 -9.93 -22.53
N ALA A 69 -7.59 -9.73 -21.59
CA ALA A 69 -7.55 -8.57 -20.70
C ALA A 69 -6.29 -8.55 -19.82
N LEU A 70 -5.81 -9.72 -19.38
CA LEU A 70 -4.58 -9.85 -18.60
C LEU A 70 -3.33 -9.52 -19.46
N ARG A 71 -3.27 -9.93 -20.72
CA ARG A 71 -2.18 -9.62 -21.65
C ARG A 71 -2.14 -8.15 -22.04
N GLU A 72 -3.31 -7.55 -22.25
CA GLU A 72 -3.44 -6.13 -22.62
C GLU A 72 -3.26 -5.18 -21.41
N SER A 73 -3.13 -5.73 -20.19
CA SER A 73 -2.92 -4.93 -18.98
C SER A 73 -1.49 -4.38 -18.91
N ASP A 74 -1.33 -3.21 -18.28
CA ASP A 74 -0.03 -2.56 -18.01
C ASP A 74 0.87 -3.35 -17.04
N LEU A 75 0.49 -4.59 -16.70
CA LEU A 75 1.21 -5.42 -15.74
C LEU A 75 2.42 -6.14 -16.35
N ASN A 76 2.56 -6.16 -17.69
CA ASN A 76 3.60 -6.90 -18.42
C ASN A 76 3.70 -8.37 -17.96
N ILE A 77 2.58 -9.04 -17.82
CA ILE A 77 2.47 -10.43 -17.40
C ILE A 77 2.13 -11.33 -18.59
N ASN A 78 2.67 -12.55 -18.57
CA ASN A 78 2.38 -13.57 -19.56
C ASN A 78 1.51 -14.66 -18.94
N PRO A 79 0.18 -14.55 -19.01
CA PRO A 79 -0.71 -15.55 -18.44
C PRO A 79 -0.62 -16.87 -19.23
N THR A 80 -0.76 -17.98 -18.54
CA THR A 80 -0.85 -19.32 -19.12
C THR A 80 -2.21 -19.90 -18.78
N VAL A 81 -2.94 -20.33 -19.80
CA VAL A 81 -4.28 -20.90 -19.65
C VAL A 81 -4.17 -22.41 -19.48
N ASP A 82 -4.80 -22.93 -18.41
CA ASP A 82 -4.89 -24.34 -18.09
C ASP A 82 -6.38 -24.67 -17.77
N GLY A 83 -7.13 -25.04 -18.82
CA GLY A 83 -8.58 -25.24 -18.72
C GLY A 83 -9.32 -23.95 -18.34
N GLN A 84 -9.96 -23.92 -17.18
CA GLN A 84 -10.66 -22.75 -16.62
C GLN A 84 -9.76 -21.92 -15.68
N ILE A 85 -8.51 -22.32 -15.50
CA ILE A 85 -7.56 -21.66 -14.64
C ILE A 85 -6.57 -20.88 -15.50
N VAL A 86 -6.46 -19.58 -15.26
CA VAL A 86 -5.43 -18.74 -15.85
C VAL A 86 -4.35 -18.50 -14.80
N ARG A 87 -3.15 -19.02 -15.05
CA ARG A 87 -1.97 -18.83 -14.22
C ARG A 87 -1.23 -17.57 -14.62
N VAL A 88 -1.03 -16.69 -13.67
CA VAL A 88 -0.39 -15.39 -13.89
C VAL A 88 0.90 -15.35 -13.09
N PRO A 89 2.06 -15.64 -13.72
CA PRO A 89 3.35 -15.52 -13.07
C PRO A 89 3.68 -14.03 -12.87
N VAL A 90 4.02 -13.65 -11.66
CA VAL A 90 4.49 -12.30 -11.33
C VAL A 90 6.02 -12.30 -11.44
N PRO A 91 6.60 -11.50 -12.35
CA PRO A 91 8.05 -11.47 -12.53
C PRO A 91 8.76 -10.98 -11.27
N LYS A 92 9.92 -11.57 -10.98
CA LYS A 92 10.79 -11.11 -9.89
C LYS A 92 11.30 -9.70 -10.21
N LEU A 93 11.31 -8.84 -9.20
CA LEU A 93 11.99 -7.56 -9.33
C LEU A 93 13.51 -7.77 -9.44
N SER A 94 14.18 -7.01 -10.30
CA SER A 94 15.64 -6.96 -10.32
C SER A 94 16.19 -6.36 -9.00
N GLU A 95 17.45 -6.63 -8.67
CA GLU A 95 18.08 -6.06 -7.48
C GLU A 95 18.09 -4.53 -7.51
N GLU A 96 18.41 -3.96 -8.66
CA GLU A 96 18.39 -2.52 -8.87
C GLU A 96 17.01 -1.92 -8.59
N ARG A 97 15.95 -2.54 -9.15
CA ARG A 97 14.57 -2.08 -8.93
C ARG A 97 14.13 -2.13 -7.47
N ARG A 98 14.62 -3.11 -6.70
CA ARG A 98 14.36 -3.19 -5.26
C ARG A 98 15.02 -2.07 -4.49
N LEU A 99 16.29 -1.78 -4.80
CA LEU A 99 17.00 -0.67 -4.19
C LEU A 99 16.30 0.66 -4.45
N ASP A 100 15.78 0.85 -5.66
CA ASP A 100 14.99 2.03 -5.99
C ASP A 100 13.68 2.10 -5.20
N LEU A 101 12.97 0.98 -5.05
CA LEU A 101 11.75 0.91 -4.25
C LEU A 101 12.04 1.22 -2.77
N ILE A 102 13.14 0.72 -2.21
CA ILE A 102 13.56 1.06 -0.84
C ILE A 102 13.83 2.55 -0.70
N LYS A 103 14.49 3.18 -1.69
CA LYS A 103 14.70 4.65 -1.70
C LYS A 103 13.37 5.40 -1.73
N ILE A 104 12.41 4.96 -2.56
CA ILE A 104 11.08 5.56 -2.65
C ILE A 104 10.36 5.45 -1.30
N VAL A 105 10.37 4.28 -0.67
CA VAL A 105 9.75 4.03 0.65
C VAL A 105 10.36 4.94 1.71
N LYS A 106 11.69 5.08 1.75
CA LYS A 106 12.39 5.98 2.68
C LYS A 106 12.03 7.44 2.45
N ASN A 107 11.98 7.89 1.20
CA ASN A 107 11.58 9.25 0.87
C ASN A 107 10.13 9.56 1.29
N GLN A 108 9.22 8.60 1.13
CA GLN A 108 7.85 8.75 1.61
C GLN A 108 7.79 8.82 3.14
N SER A 109 8.57 7.99 3.84
CA SER A 109 8.71 8.04 5.30
C SER A 109 9.09 9.43 5.79
N GLU A 110 10.11 10.03 5.21
CA GLU A 110 10.56 11.37 5.60
C GLU A 110 9.48 12.45 5.36
N LYS A 111 8.77 12.40 4.24
CA LYS A 111 7.66 13.32 3.97
C LYS A 111 6.56 13.21 5.03
N ILE A 112 6.21 12.01 5.43
CA ILE A 112 5.20 11.76 6.47
C ILE A 112 5.67 12.23 7.84
N LYS A 113 6.93 11.96 8.20
CA LYS A 113 7.52 12.47 9.45
C LYS A 113 7.54 14.00 9.51
N ILE A 114 7.84 14.66 8.39
CA ILE A 114 7.77 16.12 8.29
C ILE A 114 6.33 16.60 8.52
N SER A 115 5.34 15.96 7.91
CA SER A 115 3.92 16.29 8.11
C SER A 115 3.49 16.13 9.57
N ILE A 116 3.91 15.05 10.24
CA ILE A 116 3.63 14.82 11.66
C ILE A 116 4.28 15.91 12.52
N ARG A 117 5.54 16.28 12.23
CA ARG A 117 6.23 17.36 12.95
C ARG A 117 5.56 18.72 12.75
N ASN A 118 5.04 19.01 11.56
CA ASN A 118 4.28 20.22 11.30
C ASN A 118 2.98 20.27 12.10
N ILE A 119 2.20 19.17 12.11
CA ILE A 119 0.97 19.08 12.92
C ILE A 119 1.29 19.28 14.42
N ARG A 120 2.41 18.70 14.91
CA ARG A 120 2.85 18.96 16.29
C ARG A 120 3.14 20.43 16.51
N ARG A 121 3.86 21.10 15.57
CA ARG A 121 4.20 22.52 15.68
C ARG A 121 2.93 23.37 15.74
N GLU A 122 1.96 23.12 14.88
CA GLU A 122 0.65 23.80 14.89
C GLU A 122 -0.07 23.60 16.22
N GLY A 123 -0.06 22.38 16.77
CA GLY A 123 -0.62 22.08 18.09
C GLY A 123 0.08 22.85 19.22
N MET A 124 1.41 22.92 19.22
CA MET A 124 2.17 23.68 20.20
C MET A 124 1.91 25.19 20.09
N ASP A 125 1.75 25.71 18.89
CA ASP A 125 1.44 27.14 18.68
C ASP A 125 0.03 27.48 19.14
N LEU A 126 -0.95 26.57 18.96
CA LEU A 126 -2.29 26.69 19.54
C LEU A 126 -2.25 26.74 21.07
N LEU A 127 -1.51 25.83 21.72
CA LEU A 127 -1.36 25.81 23.17
C LEU A 127 -0.75 27.10 23.69
N LYS A 128 0.27 27.65 23.04
CA LYS A 128 0.87 28.94 23.38
C LYS A 128 -0.14 30.11 23.27
N ASN A 129 -0.98 30.10 22.24
CA ASN A 129 -2.00 31.12 22.06
C ASN A 129 -3.07 31.03 23.15
N LEU A 130 -3.53 29.82 23.51
CA LEU A 130 -4.48 29.60 24.60
C LEU A 130 -3.91 30.08 25.95
N LEU A 131 -2.63 29.80 26.21
CA LEU A 131 -1.94 30.29 27.40
C LEU A 131 -1.87 31.84 27.43
N LYS A 132 -1.50 32.44 26.29
CA LYS A 132 -1.42 33.91 26.15
C LYS A 132 -2.77 34.57 26.37
N ASN A 133 -3.85 33.95 25.93
CA ASN A 133 -5.22 34.43 26.13
C ASN A 133 -5.74 34.13 27.55
N LYS A 134 -4.98 33.42 28.37
CA LYS A 134 -5.38 32.94 29.71
C LYS A 134 -6.55 31.98 29.72
N ASP A 135 -6.77 31.25 28.61
CA ASP A 135 -7.82 30.24 28.50
C ASP A 135 -7.39 28.93 29.20
N ILE A 136 -6.07 28.70 29.37
CA ILE A 136 -5.49 27.57 30.10
C ILE A 136 -4.44 28.05 31.09
N SER A 137 -4.21 27.25 32.14
CA SER A 137 -3.14 27.48 33.11
C SER A 137 -1.77 27.04 32.60
N GLU A 138 -0.68 27.50 33.23
CA GLU A 138 0.69 27.05 32.89
C GLU A 138 0.85 25.56 33.13
N ASP A 139 0.25 25.02 34.19
CA ASP A 139 0.27 23.58 34.49
C ASP A 139 -0.46 22.75 33.39
N ASP A 140 -1.62 23.25 32.94
CA ASP A 140 -2.37 22.60 31.86
C ASP A 140 -1.59 22.65 30.53
N ASN A 141 -0.97 23.81 30.24
CA ASN A 141 -0.13 23.91 29.08
C ASN A 141 1.04 22.94 29.12
N ALA A 142 1.70 22.77 30.26
CA ALA A 142 2.79 21.81 30.42
C ALA A 142 2.31 20.36 30.21
N LYS A 143 1.17 19.98 30.80
CA LYS A 143 0.56 18.66 30.63
C LYS A 143 0.21 18.39 29.17
N LEU A 144 -0.54 19.28 28.53
CA LEU A 144 -0.98 19.14 27.15
C LEU A 144 0.21 19.12 26.16
N SER A 145 1.26 19.90 26.43
CA SER A 145 2.49 19.87 25.64
C SER A 145 3.20 18.51 25.74
N ASN A 146 3.26 17.91 26.91
CA ASN A 146 3.83 16.58 27.12
C ASN A 146 2.97 15.50 26.46
N GLU A 147 1.65 15.55 26.56
CA GLU A 147 0.75 14.63 25.89
C GLU A 147 0.90 14.72 24.36
N LEU A 148 0.95 15.94 23.81
CA LEU A 148 1.16 16.16 22.38
C LEU A 148 2.50 15.57 21.91
N GLN A 149 3.55 15.69 22.73
CA GLN A 149 4.85 15.08 22.44
C GLN A 149 4.74 13.56 22.45
N GLN A 150 4.13 12.94 23.46
CA GLN A 150 3.96 11.50 23.56
C GLN A 150 3.15 10.95 22.37
N ILE A 151 2.07 11.63 22.00
CA ILE A 151 1.26 11.28 20.82
C ILE A 151 2.12 11.34 19.57
N THR A 152 2.92 12.40 19.40
CA THR A 152 3.79 12.56 18.23
C THR A 152 4.80 11.43 18.14
N ASP A 153 5.45 11.08 19.25
CA ASP A 153 6.44 10.01 19.31
C ASP A 153 5.81 8.64 18.98
N LYS A 154 4.59 8.39 19.48
CA LYS A 154 3.82 7.19 19.15
C LYS A 154 3.56 7.09 17.65
N PHE A 155 3.14 8.18 17.00
CA PHE A 155 2.87 8.19 15.56
C PHE A 155 4.15 8.06 14.73
N ILE A 156 5.27 8.65 15.15
CA ILE A 156 6.57 8.47 14.48
C ILE A 156 7.01 7.01 14.56
N ASN A 157 6.91 6.38 15.74
CA ASN A 157 7.25 4.97 15.91
C ASN A 157 6.36 4.06 15.06
N GLU A 158 5.07 4.38 14.90
CA GLU A 158 4.16 3.63 14.04
C GLU A 158 4.55 3.75 12.57
N VAL A 159 4.98 4.94 12.11
CA VAL A 159 5.52 5.15 10.77
C VAL A 159 6.76 4.28 10.56
N ASP A 160 7.72 4.33 11.49
CA ASP A 160 8.96 3.57 11.38
C ASP A 160 8.71 2.05 11.34
N LYS A 161 7.74 1.57 12.13
CA LYS A 161 7.34 0.16 12.10
C LYS A 161 6.77 -0.24 10.74
N LYS A 162 5.81 0.52 10.19
CA LYS A 162 5.20 0.25 8.88
C LYS A 162 6.24 0.28 7.74
N ILE A 163 7.19 1.21 7.81
CA ILE A 163 8.28 1.31 6.83
C ILE A 163 9.20 0.10 6.93
N SER A 164 9.62 -0.28 8.13
CA SER A 164 10.46 -1.46 8.35
C SER A 164 9.79 -2.75 7.88
N GLU A 165 8.49 -2.92 8.14
CA GLU A 165 7.70 -4.05 7.66
C GLU A 165 7.69 -4.09 6.11
N LYS A 166 7.51 -2.93 5.46
CA LYS A 166 7.52 -2.83 4.00
C LYS A 166 8.90 -3.06 3.39
N GLU A 167 9.96 -2.54 4.00
CA GLU A 167 11.34 -2.83 3.58
C GLU A 167 11.64 -4.33 3.69
N GLN A 168 11.26 -4.96 4.79
CA GLN A 168 11.42 -6.40 4.95
C GLN A 168 10.60 -7.20 3.93
N GLU A 169 9.40 -6.75 3.59
CA GLU A 169 8.58 -7.37 2.54
C GLU A 169 9.31 -7.32 1.18
N ILE A 170 9.89 -6.18 0.82
CA ILE A 170 10.68 -6.02 -0.41
C ILE A 170 11.91 -6.94 -0.42
N ILE A 171 12.55 -7.13 0.75
CA ILE A 171 13.77 -7.95 0.89
C ILE A 171 13.42 -9.44 1.00
N LYS A 172 12.43 -9.84 1.81
CA LYS A 172 12.09 -11.24 2.11
C LYS A 172 11.60 -12.07 0.93
N VAL A 173 11.19 -11.45 -0.16
CA VAL A 173 10.89 -12.18 -1.42
C VAL A 173 12.12 -12.96 -1.95
N TRP A 174 13.28 -12.83 -1.29
CA TRP A 174 14.57 -13.40 -1.71
C TRP A 174 15.03 -14.64 -0.95
N ILE A 175 14.46 -14.95 0.21
CA ILE A 175 14.95 -16.04 1.05
C ILE A 175 14.02 -17.26 0.92
N LYS A 176 13.91 -17.77 -0.32
CA LYS A 176 13.53 -19.18 -0.58
C LYS A 176 14.14 -19.67 -1.86
#